data_1feb75f2567f8afe5852afa2fbdf0227
#
_entry.id   1feb75f2567f8afe5852afa2fbdf0227
#
_cell.length_a   1.000
_cell.length_b   1.000
_cell.length_c   1.000
_cell.angle_alpha   90.00
_cell.angle_beta   90.00
_cell.angle_gamma   90.00
#
_symmetry.space_group_name_H-M   'P 1'
#
loop_
_entity.id
_entity.type
_entity.pdbx_description
1 polymer ?
#
loop_
_entity_poly.entity_id
_entity_poly.type
_entity_poly.pdbx_seq_one_letter_code
_entity_poly.pdbx_strand_id
1 'polypeptide(L)'
;NLDYGFDSVWLHSDEMLLYGCESRDFQPNYDAITELWKALKNLGANFIGTTHMTFSAIAADPKLLHDISEINGMHNNGRWLSTNLGIETVAPSMVKKHLGVKTKPFSVDEWGWVVREGAKIMNENHWFPAATIIIGWPDETPDETQYTIDMMQDFRATNFRGLVAPLLYQDFSEKNSMHFGNLNEAQFTLFWKCWENNLRVINDIIPIILRNKT
;
A
#
# COMPACT_ATOMS: atom_id res chain seq x y z
N ASN A 1 20.21 5.94 17.49
CA ASN A 1 20.69 5.24 16.27
C ASN A 1 21.56 6.16 15.41
N LEU A 2 21.18 7.44 15.21
CA LEU A 2 21.98 8.41 14.46
C LEU A 2 23.36 8.65 15.10
N ASP A 3 23.44 8.67 16.43
CA ASP A 3 24.70 8.80 17.18
C ASP A 3 25.67 7.61 16.97
N TYR A 4 25.19 6.49 16.46
CA TYR A 4 25.96 5.30 16.13
C TYR A 4 26.34 5.21 14.65
N GLY A 5 26.14 6.29 13.89
CA GLY A 5 26.50 6.37 12.46
C GLY A 5 25.49 5.77 11.50
N PHE A 6 24.28 5.45 11.95
CA PHE A 6 23.15 5.14 11.07
C PHE A 6 22.58 6.43 10.52
N ASP A 7 22.38 6.49 9.23
CA ASP A 7 21.83 7.66 8.52
C ASP A 7 20.36 7.49 8.10
N SER A 8 19.78 6.33 8.37
CA SER A 8 18.43 5.97 7.95
C SER A 8 17.55 5.67 9.16
N VAL A 9 16.31 6.17 9.13
CA VAL A 9 15.30 5.94 10.16
C VAL A 9 14.09 5.25 9.53
N TRP A 10 13.62 4.16 10.15
CA TRP A 10 12.39 3.49 9.78
C TRP A 10 11.36 3.68 10.89
N LEU A 11 10.28 4.39 10.55
CA LEU A 11 9.14 4.58 11.44
C LEU A 11 8.26 3.33 11.39
N HIS A 12 8.08 2.70 12.54
CA HIS A 12 7.23 1.53 12.66
C HIS A 12 5.91 1.91 13.29
N SER A 13 4.84 1.72 12.54
CA SER A 13 3.46 2.00 12.95
C SER A 13 2.52 1.14 12.11
N ASP A 14 1.33 0.86 12.60
CA ASP A 14 0.28 0.20 11.83
C ASP A 14 -0.27 1.10 10.71
N GLU A 15 -0.23 2.42 10.91
CA GLU A 15 -0.60 3.42 9.91
C GLU A 15 0.13 4.75 10.19
N MET A 16 1.21 4.99 9.47
CA MET A 16 2.07 6.15 9.74
C MET A 16 1.44 7.49 9.35
N LEU A 17 0.64 7.52 8.27
CA LEU A 17 -0.01 8.75 7.82
C LEU A 17 -1.17 9.19 8.71
N LEU A 18 -1.50 8.44 9.75
CA LEU A 18 -2.43 8.85 10.80
C LEU A 18 -1.74 9.29 12.10
N TYR A 19 -0.42 9.49 12.08
CA TYR A 19 0.29 10.04 13.22
C TYR A 19 -0.28 11.42 13.60
N GLY A 20 -0.63 11.59 14.88
CA GLY A 20 -1.26 12.82 15.38
C GLY A 20 -2.67 13.08 14.85
N CYS A 21 -3.33 12.08 14.25
CA CYS A 21 -4.71 12.21 13.81
C CYS A 21 -5.65 12.29 15.02
N GLU A 22 -6.40 13.38 15.10
CA GLU A 22 -7.43 13.59 16.14
C GLU A 22 -8.85 13.36 15.61
N SER A 23 -9.00 13.28 14.29
CA SER A 23 -10.27 13.10 13.62
C SER A 23 -10.76 11.66 13.72
N ARG A 24 -12.06 11.48 14.05
CA ARG A 24 -12.71 10.17 13.97
C ARG A 24 -12.93 9.67 12.53
N ASP A 25 -12.74 10.55 11.55
CA ASP A 25 -12.84 10.23 10.12
C ASP A 25 -11.50 9.86 9.52
N PHE A 26 -10.45 9.69 10.35
CA PHE A 26 -9.11 9.25 9.92
C PHE A 26 -8.49 10.16 8.84
N GLN A 27 -8.70 11.47 8.96
CA GLN A 27 -8.01 12.45 8.11
C GLN A 27 -6.54 12.57 8.58
N PRO A 28 -5.55 12.51 7.69
CA PRO A 28 -4.16 12.75 8.04
C PRO A 28 -3.95 14.11 8.71
N ASN A 29 -3.08 14.14 9.72
CA ASN A 29 -2.63 15.40 10.31
C ASN A 29 -1.36 15.86 9.58
N TYR A 30 -1.56 16.66 8.52
CA TYR A 30 -0.49 17.14 7.67
C TYR A 30 0.64 17.82 8.45
N ASP A 31 0.29 18.72 9.39
CA ASP A 31 1.29 19.48 10.13
C ASP A 31 2.11 18.56 11.06
N ALA A 32 1.45 17.71 11.83
CA ALA A 32 2.14 16.78 12.74
C ALA A 32 3.10 15.85 12.00
N ILE A 33 2.70 15.34 10.82
CA ILE A 33 3.53 14.41 10.04
C ILE A 33 4.70 15.17 9.40
N THR A 34 4.46 16.31 8.76
CA THR A 34 5.55 17.07 8.13
C THR A 34 6.54 17.63 9.15
N GLU A 35 6.09 18.03 10.33
CA GLU A 35 6.98 18.42 11.42
C GLU A 35 7.84 17.26 11.92
N LEU A 36 7.26 16.05 12.06
CA LEU A 36 8.01 14.85 12.43
C LEU A 36 9.12 14.57 11.40
N TRP A 37 8.82 14.59 10.09
CA TRP A 37 9.81 14.37 9.05
C TRP A 37 10.91 15.42 9.08
N LYS A 38 10.56 16.71 9.20
CA LYS A 38 11.55 17.80 9.32
C LYS A 38 12.41 17.65 10.57
N ALA A 39 11.82 17.27 11.70
CA ALA A 39 12.59 17.06 12.95
C ALA A 39 13.61 15.93 12.79
N LEU A 40 13.24 14.81 12.19
CA LEU A 40 14.15 13.70 11.91
C LEU A 40 15.27 14.10 10.94
N LYS A 41 14.97 14.89 9.91
CA LYS A 41 16.00 15.46 9.01
C LYS A 41 16.98 16.37 9.74
N ASN A 42 16.47 17.23 10.62
CA ASN A 42 17.31 18.13 11.43
C ASN A 42 18.21 17.37 12.41
N LEU A 43 17.80 16.16 12.84
CA LEU A 43 18.64 15.26 13.65
C LEU A 43 19.69 14.49 12.82
N GLY A 44 19.74 14.70 11.50
CA GLY A 44 20.73 14.09 10.62
C GLY A 44 20.25 12.83 9.88
N ALA A 45 18.95 12.50 9.92
CA ALA A 45 18.45 11.40 9.10
C ALA A 45 18.51 11.73 7.61
N ASN A 46 19.33 11.02 6.86
CA ASN A 46 19.38 11.13 5.41
C ASN A 46 18.13 10.55 4.75
N PHE A 47 17.54 9.55 5.37
CA PHE A 47 16.46 8.78 4.81
C PHE A 47 15.44 8.38 5.88
N ILE A 48 14.17 8.63 5.63
CA ILE A 48 13.07 8.33 6.55
C ILE A 48 12.08 7.45 5.81
N GLY A 49 12.04 6.17 6.17
CA GLY A 49 11.08 5.20 5.68
C GLY A 49 9.95 4.94 6.67
N THR A 50 8.92 4.26 6.22
CA THR A 50 7.82 3.78 7.07
C THR A 50 7.43 2.37 6.70
N THR A 51 6.99 1.59 7.69
CA THR A 51 6.62 0.20 7.48
C THR A 51 5.23 0.04 6.88
N HIS A 52 4.27 0.87 7.29
CA HIS A 52 2.88 0.74 6.83
C HIS A 52 2.25 2.11 6.55
N MET A 53 1.43 2.12 5.51
CA MET A 53 0.52 3.20 5.13
C MET A 53 -0.80 2.60 4.64
N THR A 54 -1.84 3.42 4.46
CA THR A 54 -3.08 3.03 3.80
C THR A 54 -3.34 3.85 2.55
N PHE A 55 -3.97 3.23 1.56
CA PHE A 55 -4.39 3.94 0.35
C PHE A 55 -5.39 5.06 0.65
N SER A 56 -6.21 4.89 1.69
CA SER A 56 -7.17 5.92 2.11
C SER A 56 -6.48 7.18 2.63
N ALA A 57 -5.47 7.05 3.48
CA ALA A 57 -4.72 8.22 3.96
C ALA A 57 -3.96 8.92 2.82
N ILE A 58 -3.37 8.15 1.89
CA ILE A 58 -2.68 8.70 0.71
C ILE A 58 -3.65 9.45 -0.21
N ALA A 59 -4.83 8.89 -0.48
CA ALA A 59 -5.83 9.51 -1.34
C ALA A 59 -6.51 10.72 -0.66
N ALA A 60 -6.59 10.73 0.67
CA ALA A 60 -7.18 11.83 1.43
C ALA A 60 -6.28 13.08 1.44
N ASP A 61 -4.97 12.91 1.43
CA ASP A 61 -4.01 14.03 1.37
C ASP A 61 -2.83 13.71 0.43
N PRO A 62 -3.02 13.85 -0.89
CA PRO A 62 -1.95 13.66 -1.88
C PRO A 62 -0.74 14.59 -1.65
N LYS A 63 -1.00 15.80 -1.16
CA LYS A 63 0.04 16.79 -0.88
C LYS A 63 0.97 16.32 0.24
N LEU A 64 0.43 15.67 1.25
CA LEU A 64 1.23 15.12 2.33
C LEU A 64 2.27 14.12 1.81
N LEU A 65 1.87 13.15 0.97
CA LEU A 65 2.80 12.18 0.40
C LEU A 65 3.86 12.87 -0.48
N HIS A 66 3.46 13.86 -1.26
CA HIS A 66 4.38 14.65 -2.06
C HIS A 66 5.44 15.34 -1.18
N ASP A 67 5.02 16.04 -0.14
CA ASP A 67 5.92 16.83 0.69
C ASP A 67 6.87 15.96 1.52
N ILE A 68 6.44 14.83 2.06
CA ILE A 68 7.35 13.90 2.74
C ILE A 68 8.34 13.25 1.76
N SER A 69 7.98 13.07 0.49
CA SER A 69 8.88 12.60 -0.57
C SER A 69 9.92 13.66 -0.92
N GLU A 70 9.53 14.93 -1.00
CA GLU A 70 10.44 16.07 -1.20
C GLU A 70 11.40 16.22 -0.02
N ILE A 71 10.92 16.13 1.22
CA ILE A 71 11.75 16.17 2.43
C ILE A 71 12.80 15.04 2.41
N ASN A 72 12.45 13.87 1.88
CA ASN A 72 13.38 12.75 1.68
C ASN A 72 14.31 12.94 0.46
N GLY A 73 14.08 13.95 -0.38
CA GLY A 73 14.86 14.19 -1.58
C GLY A 73 14.65 13.13 -2.67
N MET A 74 13.50 12.46 -2.68
CA MET A 74 13.25 11.34 -3.59
C MET A 74 13.21 11.76 -5.05
N HIS A 75 12.57 12.86 -5.37
CA HIS A 75 12.43 13.37 -6.74
C HIS A 75 13.78 13.81 -7.33
N ASN A 76 14.61 14.46 -6.52
CA ASN A 76 15.90 15.00 -6.98
C ASN A 76 16.96 13.92 -7.20
N ASN A 77 16.90 12.83 -6.43
CA ASN A 77 17.90 11.75 -6.44
C ASN A 77 17.44 10.50 -7.19
N GLY A 78 16.21 10.47 -7.72
CA GLY A 78 15.63 9.31 -8.37
C GLY A 78 15.51 8.10 -7.43
N ARG A 79 15.44 8.34 -6.12
CA ARG A 79 15.29 7.30 -5.10
C ARG A 79 13.85 6.89 -4.97
N TRP A 80 13.64 5.64 -4.62
CA TRP A 80 12.32 5.07 -4.38
C TRP A 80 12.27 4.43 -3.00
N LEU A 81 11.11 4.55 -2.35
CA LEU A 81 10.80 3.91 -1.08
C LEU A 81 9.75 2.82 -1.25
N SER A 82 9.80 1.82 -0.40
CA SER A 82 8.74 0.83 -0.26
C SER A 82 8.05 0.98 1.09
N THR A 83 6.77 0.64 1.13
CA THR A 83 5.97 0.52 2.34
C THR A 83 4.91 -0.57 2.14
N ASN A 84 4.41 -1.15 3.22
CA ASN A 84 3.36 -2.16 3.15
C ASN A 84 1.98 -1.49 3.15
N LEU A 85 1.08 -1.98 2.31
CA LEU A 85 -0.32 -1.54 2.27
C LEU A 85 -1.23 -2.76 2.06
N GLY A 86 -2.38 -2.74 2.70
CA GLY A 86 -3.40 -3.74 2.44
C GLY A 86 -4.45 -3.23 1.46
N ILE A 87 -4.64 -3.92 0.35
CA ILE A 87 -5.80 -3.77 -0.55
C ILE A 87 -6.93 -4.68 -0.05
N GLU A 88 -6.58 -5.88 0.23
CA GLU A 88 -7.34 -7.05 0.65
C GLU A 88 -8.36 -7.50 -0.40
N THR A 89 -9.29 -6.65 -0.78
CA THR A 89 -10.26 -6.82 -1.86
C THR A 89 -10.80 -5.47 -2.29
N VAL A 90 -11.34 -5.35 -3.50
CA VAL A 90 -12.08 -4.16 -3.95
C VAL A 90 -13.53 -4.45 -4.31
N ALA A 91 -14.04 -5.64 -4.02
CA ALA A 91 -15.45 -6.00 -4.17
C ALA A 91 -16.30 -5.23 -3.13
N PRO A 92 -17.27 -4.38 -3.52
CA PRO A 92 -17.97 -3.48 -2.59
C PRO A 92 -18.65 -4.19 -1.42
N SER A 93 -19.28 -5.35 -1.68
CA SER A 93 -19.91 -6.18 -0.65
C SER A 93 -18.92 -6.70 0.38
N MET A 94 -17.74 -7.18 -0.07
CA MET A 94 -16.68 -7.68 0.78
C MET A 94 -16.00 -6.54 1.56
N VAL A 95 -15.77 -5.39 0.92
CA VAL A 95 -15.27 -4.18 1.58
C VAL A 95 -16.21 -3.75 2.70
N LYS A 96 -17.51 -3.70 2.43
CA LYS A 96 -18.53 -3.35 3.44
C LYS A 96 -18.54 -4.32 4.61
N LYS A 97 -18.36 -5.61 4.34
CA LYS A 97 -18.40 -6.66 5.36
C LYS A 97 -17.14 -6.69 6.22
N HIS A 98 -15.96 -6.46 5.63
CA HIS A 98 -14.69 -6.74 6.27
C HIS A 98 -13.76 -5.54 6.46
N LEU A 99 -13.89 -4.47 5.68
CA LEU A 99 -12.90 -3.39 5.59
C LEU A 99 -13.46 -2.00 5.95
N GLY A 100 -14.67 -1.89 6.46
CA GLY A 100 -15.39 -0.61 6.58
C GLY A 100 -14.66 0.52 7.31
N VAL A 101 -13.80 0.21 8.28
CA VAL A 101 -12.98 1.22 8.97
C VAL A 101 -11.77 1.63 8.11
N LYS A 102 -11.19 0.69 7.36
CA LYS A 102 -10.00 0.89 6.52
C LYS A 102 -10.25 1.87 5.37
N THR A 103 -11.50 2.00 4.91
CA THR A 103 -11.84 2.91 3.81
C THR A 103 -11.86 4.38 4.21
N LYS A 104 -11.98 4.67 5.52
CA LYS A 104 -12.10 6.05 6.01
C LYS A 104 -10.93 6.93 5.58
N PRO A 105 -11.19 8.20 5.19
CA PRO A 105 -12.45 8.97 5.32
C PRO A 105 -13.49 8.70 4.22
N PHE A 106 -13.19 7.87 3.24
CA PHE A 106 -14.07 7.55 2.10
C PHE A 106 -15.18 6.56 2.49
N SER A 107 -16.19 6.48 1.66
CA SER A 107 -17.22 5.43 1.75
C SER A 107 -16.64 4.07 1.28
N VAL A 108 -17.31 2.98 1.65
CA VAL A 108 -16.94 1.64 1.21
C VAL A 108 -17.05 1.45 -0.31
N ASP A 109 -17.98 2.15 -0.95
CA ASP A 109 -18.22 2.07 -2.38
C ASP A 109 -17.11 2.77 -3.21
N GLU A 110 -16.37 3.70 -2.59
CA GLU A 110 -15.24 4.39 -3.21
C GLU A 110 -13.92 3.62 -3.11
N TRP A 111 -13.87 2.53 -2.34
CA TRP A 111 -12.60 1.84 -2.05
C TRP A 111 -11.83 1.43 -3.31
N GLY A 112 -12.50 0.92 -4.33
CA GLY A 112 -11.85 0.58 -5.59
C GLY A 112 -11.18 1.77 -6.29
N TRP A 113 -11.81 2.96 -6.21
CA TRP A 113 -11.23 4.20 -6.69
C TRP A 113 -10.07 4.67 -5.80
N VAL A 114 -10.25 4.61 -4.47
CA VAL A 114 -9.22 5.00 -3.50
C VAL A 114 -7.93 4.23 -3.72
N VAL A 115 -8.01 2.91 -3.93
CA VAL A 115 -6.84 2.07 -4.21
C VAL A 115 -6.14 2.48 -5.49
N ARG A 116 -6.89 2.74 -6.57
CA ARG A 116 -6.33 3.16 -7.87
C ARG A 116 -5.68 4.54 -7.80
N GLU A 117 -6.35 5.50 -7.17
CA GLU A 117 -5.82 6.86 -7.02
C GLU A 117 -4.62 6.89 -6.08
N GLY A 118 -4.68 6.19 -4.94
CA GLY A 118 -3.54 6.08 -4.04
C GLY A 118 -2.32 5.41 -4.71
N ALA A 119 -2.53 4.38 -5.52
CA ALA A 119 -1.48 3.73 -6.29
C ALA A 119 -0.83 4.68 -7.31
N LYS A 120 -1.62 5.53 -7.98
CA LYS A 120 -1.13 6.56 -8.89
C LYS A 120 -0.30 7.62 -8.14
N ILE A 121 -0.83 8.16 -7.04
CA ILE A 121 -0.14 9.15 -6.20
C ILE A 121 1.21 8.58 -5.71
N MET A 122 1.25 7.33 -5.25
CA MET A 122 2.50 6.67 -4.85
C MET A 122 3.50 6.59 -6.00
N ASN A 123 3.06 6.17 -7.17
CA ASN A 123 3.93 6.07 -8.34
C ASN A 123 4.52 7.42 -8.75
N GLU A 124 3.73 8.49 -8.71
CA GLU A 124 4.15 9.87 -9.00
C GLU A 124 5.17 10.41 -7.97
N ASN A 125 5.09 9.93 -6.73
CA ASN A 125 5.94 10.35 -5.63
C ASN A 125 7.07 9.37 -5.28
N HIS A 126 7.41 8.47 -6.20
CA HIS A 126 8.50 7.51 -6.09
C HIS A 126 8.36 6.51 -4.94
N TRP A 127 7.13 6.10 -4.65
CA TRP A 127 6.86 4.98 -3.75
C TRP A 127 6.44 3.75 -4.54
N PHE A 128 7.02 2.59 -4.23
CA PHE A 128 6.55 1.31 -4.73
C PHE A 128 6.02 0.47 -3.56
N PRO A 129 4.71 0.29 -3.46
CA PRO A 129 4.11 -0.47 -2.36
C PRO A 129 4.40 -1.96 -2.46
N ALA A 130 4.47 -2.61 -1.30
CA ALA A 130 4.24 -4.04 -1.15
C ALA A 130 2.80 -4.21 -0.67
N ALA A 131 1.88 -4.35 -1.61
CA ALA A 131 0.46 -4.44 -1.32
C ALA A 131 0.04 -5.88 -1.07
N THR A 132 -0.97 -6.10 -0.23
CA THR A 132 -1.57 -7.42 0.00
C THR A 132 -2.97 -7.50 -0.56
N ILE A 133 -3.33 -8.68 -1.08
CA ILE A 133 -4.69 -9.08 -1.46
C ILE A 133 -4.99 -10.38 -0.73
N ILE A 134 -6.19 -10.49 -0.17
CA ILE A 134 -6.66 -11.74 0.47
C ILE A 134 -7.58 -12.46 -0.50
N ILE A 135 -7.28 -13.72 -0.79
CA ILE A 135 -8.02 -14.58 -1.71
C ILE A 135 -8.76 -15.66 -0.92
N GLY A 136 -10.02 -15.85 -1.28
CA GLY A 136 -10.84 -16.91 -0.70
C GLY A 136 -11.47 -16.50 0.64
N TRP A 137 -11.94 -15.26 0.71
CA TRP A 137 -12.78 -14.84 1.82
C TRP A 137 -14.00 -15.77 1.98
N PRO A 138 -14.47 -16.03 3.20
CA PRO A 138 -15.74 -16.73 3.40
C PRO A 138 -16.87 -16.02 2.66
N ASP A 139 -17.67 -16.78 1.94
CA ASP A 139 -18.83 -16.33 1.15
C ASP A 139 -18.49 -15.41 -0.06
N GLU A 140 -17.21 -15.27 -0.43
CA GLU A 140 -16.81 -14.55 -1.64
C GLU A 140 -17.23 -15.32 -2.90
N THR A 141 -18.00 -14.68 -3.76
CA THR A 141 -18.45 -15.24 -5.03
C THR A 141 -17.43 -15.00 -6.14
N PRO A 142 -17.45 -15.77 -7.25
CA PRO A 142 -16.60 -15.49 -8.42
C PRO A 142 -16.78 -14.08 -8.99
N ASP A 143 -18.01 -13.55 -9.00
CA ASP A 143 -18.31 -12.20 -9.47
C ASP A 143 -17.67 -11.13 -8.56
N GLU A 144 -17.61 -11.37 -7.25
CA GLU A 144 -16.90 -10.49 -6.32
C GLU A 144 -15.39 -10.56 -6.52
N THR A 145 -14.82 -11.73 -6.74
CA THR A 145 -13.40 -11.89 -7.08
C THR A 145 -13.05 -11.12 -8.37
N GLN A 146 -13.98 -11.04 -9.34
CA GLN A 146 -13.77 -10.35 -10.61
C GLN A 146 -13.46 -8.85 -10.42
N TYR A 147 -14.06 -8.17 -9.44
CA TYR A 147 -13.72 -6.75 -9.16
C TYR A 147 -12.23 -6.56 -8.88
N THR A 148 -11.62 -7.49 -8.14
CA THR A 148 -10.19 -7.41 -7.81
C THR A 148 -9.32 -7.83 -9.00
N ILE A 149 -9.77 -8.76 -9.84
CA ILE A 149 -9.11 -9.10 -11.12
C ILE A 149 -9.08 -7.88 -12.05
N ASP A 150 -10.19 -7.17 -12.19
CA ASP A 150 -10.29 -5.97 -13.03
C ASP A 150 -9.34 -4.86 -12.53
N MET A 151 -9.25 -4.67 -11.21
CA MET A 151 -8.26 -3.75 -10.63
C MET A 151 -6.82 -4.16 -10.98
N MET A 152 -6.47 -5.45 -10.97
CA MET A 152 -5.14 -5.91 -11.38
C MET A 152 -4.86 -5.64 -12.87
N GLN A 153 -5.89 -5.67 -13.73
CA GLN A 153 -5.77 -5.26 -15.13
C GLN A 153 -5.52 -3.75 -15.27
N ASP A 154 -6.20 -2.94 -14.46
CA ASP A 154 -5.97 -1.48 -14.41
C ASP A 154 -4.55 -1.16 -13.94
N PHE A 155 -4.02 -1.87 -12.93
CA PHE A 155 -2.64 -1.73 -12.48
C PHE A 155 -1.63 -2.02 -13.59
N ARG A 156 -1.92 -2.99 -14.44
CA ARG A 156 -1.09 -3.25 -15.62
C ARG A 156 -1.19 -2.13 -16.64
N ALA A 157 -2.39 -1.65 -16.94
CA ALA A 157 -2.64 -0.58 -17.91
C ALA A 157 -1.99 0.76 -17.48
N THR A 158 -1.97 1.05 -16.20
CA THR A 158 -1.42 2.29 -15.62
C THR A 158 0.06 2.19 -15.22
N ASN A 159 0.72 1.08 -15.54
CA ASN A 159 2.10 0.81 -15.17
C ASN A 159 2.37 0.97 -13.65
N PHE A 160 1.48 0.44 -12.83
CA PHE A 160 1.67 0.41 -11.39
C PHE A 160 2.98 -0.28 -11.01
N ARG A 161 3.80 0.38 -10.20
CA ARG A 161 5.14 -0.08 -9.78
C ARG A 161 5.15 -0.67 -8.37
N GLY A 162 4.11 -1.36 -7.98
CA GLY A 162 4.02 -2.05 -6.69
C GLY A 162 4.03 -3.56 -6.84
N LEU A 163 4.54 -4.24 -5.82
CA LEU A 163 4.33 -5.68 -5.67
C LEU A 163 2.96 -5.93 -5.06
N VAL A 164 2.34 -7.02 -5.46
CA VAL A 164 1.05 -7.45 -4.91
C VAL A 164 1.19 -8.89 -4.41
N ALA A 165 1.16 -9.07 -3.09
CA ALA A 165 1.24 -10.38 -2.46
C ALA A 165 -0.16 -11.00 -2.33
N PRO A 166 -0.46 -12.08 -3.05
CA PRO A 166 -1.70 -12.82 -2.87
C PRO A 166 -1.60 -13.70 -1.61
N LEU A 167 -2.38 -13.36 -0.61
CA LEU A 167 -2.49 -14.11 0.64
C LEU A 167 -3.76 -14.95 0.62
N LEU A 168 -3.68 -16.20 1.02
CA LEU A 168 -4.86 -17.03 1.22
C LEU A 168 -5.53 -16.66 2.54
N TYR A 169 -6.86 -16.56 2.54
CA TYR A 169 -7.62 -16.27 3.75
C TYR A 169 -7.30 -17.30 4.85
N GLN A 170 -7.00 -16.82 6.04
CA GLN A 170 -6.75 -17.64 7.21
C GLN A 170 -7.76 -17.30 8.30
N ASP A 171 -8.46 -18.32 8.80
CA ASP A 171 -9.35 -18.22 9.94
C ASP A 171 -8.59 -18.61 11.22
N PHE A 172 -8.70 -17.82 12.27
CA PHE A 172 -8.09 -18.15 13.57
C PHE A 172 -8.57 -19.49 14.15
N SER A 173 -9.76 -19.94 13.76
CA SER A 173 -10.29 -21.26 14.15
C SER A 173 -9.82 -22.39 13.24
N GLU A 174 -9.08 -22.09 12.18
CA GLU A 174 -8.63 -22.99 11.10
C GLU A 174 -9.77 -23.67 10.29
N LYS A 175 -11.01 -23.57 10.73
CA LYS A 175 -12.15 -24.28 10.11
C LYS A 175 -12.51 -23.79 8.72
N ASN A 176 -12.32 -22.50 8.47
CA ASN A 176 -12.69 -21.84 7.21
C ASN A 176 -11.47 -21.29 6.46
N SER A 177 -10.27 -21.72 6.84
CA SER A 177 -9.05 -21.29 6.16
C SER A 177 -9.02 -21.78 4.71
N MET A 178 -8.63 -20.89 3.80
CA MET A 178 -8.48 -21.24 2.39
C MET A 178 -7.15 -21.98 2.16
N HIS A 179 -7.21 -23.03 1.37
CA HIS A 179 -6.04 -23.77 0.91
C HIS A 179 -5.91 -23.67 -0.60
N PHE A 180 -4.69 -23.65 -1.10
CA PHE A 180 -4.40 -23.48 -2.53
C PHE A 180 -5.16 -24.47 -3.42
N GLY A 181 -5.28 -25.72 -2.99
CA GLY A 181 -6.02 -26.78 -3.72
C GLY A 181 -7.54 -26.58 -3.77
N ASN A 182 -8.09 -25.63 -3.01
CA ASN A 182 -9.52 -25.36 -2.94
C ASN A 182 -9.92 -24.07 -3.68
N LEU A 183 -8.96 -23.39 -4.32
CA LEU A 183 -9.25 -22.19 -5.11
C LEU A 183 -10.16 -22.52 -6.28
N ASN A 184 -11.22 -21.74 -6.46
CA ASN A 184 -12.01 -21.78 -7.68
C ASN A 184 -11.26 -21.08 -8.83
N GLU A 185 -11.81 -21.14 -10.05
CA GLU A 185 -11.17 -20.60 -11.25
C GLU A 185 -10.90 -19.09 -11.16
N ALA A 186 -11.84 -18.29 -10.63
CA ALA A 186 -11.67 -16.85 -10.46
C ALA A 186 -10.57 -16.53 -9.44
N GLN A 187 -10.58 -17.20 -8.30
CA GLN A 187 -9.56 -17.05 -7.25
C GLN A 187 -8.17 -17.44 -7.73
N PHE A 188 -8.05 -18.55 -8.49
CA PHE A 188 -6.79 -18.95 -9.10
C PHE A 188 -6.33 -17.94 -10.15
N THR A 189 -7.26 -17.39 -10.95
CA THR A 189 -6.97 -16.32 -11.90
C THR A 189 -6.44 -15.08 -11.21
N LEU A 190 -7.07 -14.64 -10.11
CA LEU A 190 -6.60 -13.51 -9.31
C LEU A 190 -5.19 -13.75 -8.75
N PHE A 191 -4.95 -14.94 -8.17
CA PHE A 191 -3.63 -15.34 -7.68
C PHE A 191 -2.57 -15.20 -8.78
N TRP A 192 -2.87 -15.70 -9.98
CA TRP A 192 -1.95 -15.61 -11.12
C TRP A 192 -1.75 -14.18 -11.61
N LYS A 193 -2.79 -13.34 -11.63
CA LYS A 193 -2.67 -11.91 -12.00
C LYS A 193 -1.77 -11.12 -11.06
N CYS A 194 -1.77 -11.44 -9.76
CA CYS A 194 -0.81 -10.85 -8.82
C CYS A 194 0.63 -11.23 -9.20
N TRP A 195 0.90 -12.49 -9.51
CA TRP A 195 2.22 -12.95 -9.92
C TRP A 195 2.66 -12.39 -11.27
N GLU A 196 1.77 -12.29 -12.26
CA GLU A 196 2.07 -11.61 -13.53
C GLU A 196 2.51 -10.15 -13.30
N ASN A 197 1.81 -9.42 -12.41
CA ASN A 197 2.22 -8.08 -12.02
C ASN A 197 3.61 -8.08 -11.37
N ASN A 198 3.83 -8.95 -10.41
CA ASN A 198 5.08 -9.00 -9.66
C ASN A 198 6.30 -9.31 -10.56
N LEU A 199 6.17 -10.28 -11.48
CA LEU A 199 7.22 -10.61 -12.44
C LEU A 199 7.54 -9.42 -13.37
N ARG A 200 6.53 -8.66 -13.80
CA ARG A 200 6.74 -7.44 -14.59
C ARG A 200 7.48 -6.38 -13.78
N VAL A 201 7.02 -6.11 -12.54
CA VAL A 201 7.53 -5.03 -11.70
C VAL A 201 8.94 -5.32 -11.17
N ILE A 202 9.28 -6.57 -10.88
CA ILE A 202 10.63 -6.96 -10.41
C ILE A 202 11.72 -6.46 -11.36
N ASN A 203 11.51 -6.56 -12.66
CA ASN A 203 12.49 -6.10 -13.65
C ASN A 203 12.68 -4.56 -13.60
N ASP A 204 11.65 -3.82 -13.23
CA ASP A 204 11.72 -2.36 -13.09
C ASP A 204 12.30 -1.94 -11.72
N ILE A 205 12.01 -2.68 -10.66
CA ILE A 205 12.42 -2.38 -9.28
C ILE A 205 13.90 -2.69 -9.04
N ILE A 206 14.43 -3.78 -9.57
CA ILE A 206 15.81 -4.20 -9.33
C ILE A 206 16.83 -3.09 -9.64
N PRO A 207 16.79 -2.42 -10.81
CA PRO A 207 17.71 -1.33 -11.10
C PRO A 207 17.60 -0.16 -10.12
N ILE A 208 16.38 0.12 -9.61
CA ILE A 208 16.11 1.19 -8.66
C ILE A 208 16.75 0.87 -7.31
N ILE A 209 16.54 -0.35 -6.80
CA ILE A 209 17.13 -0.82 -5.54
C ILE A 209 18.66 -0.77 -5.60
N LEU A 210 19.25 -1.14 -6.74
CA LEU A 210 20.69 -1.10 -6.93
C LEU A 210 21.23 0.33 -6.91
N ARG A 211 20.51 1.31 -7.44
CA ARG A 211 20.91 2.73 -7.39
C ARG A 211 20.82 3.31 -5.98
N ASN A 212 19.89 2.86 -5.16
CA ASN A 212 19.74 3.35 -3.79
C ASN A 212 20.93 2.92 -2.87
N LYS A 213 21.78 2.02 -3.33
CA LYS A 213 22.97 1.53 -2.59
C LYS A 213 24.25 2.31 -2.86
N THR A 214 24.23 3.21 -3.83
CA THR A 214 25.36 4.10 -4.17
C THR A 214 25.09 5.51 -3.67
#